data_82c26d1caf18cfc368c63fb489caad66
#
_entry.id   82c26d1caf18cfc368c63fb489caad66
#
_cell.length_a   1.000
_cell.length_b   1.000
_cell.length_c   1.000
_cell.angle_alpha   90.00
_cell.angle_beta   90.00
_cell.angle_gamma   90.00
#
_symmetry.space_group_name_H-M   'P 1'
#
loop_
_entity.id
_entity.type
_entity.pdbx_description
1 polymer ?
#
loop_
_entity_poly.entity_id
_entity_poly.type
_entity_poly.pdbx_seq_one_letter_code
_entity_poly.pdbx_strand_id
1 'polypeptide(L)'
;MINDRIKMLREQYNYSQADLAKKLNIARTSVLAWENQTSDPAMKHIIALAKLFRVSTDYLLEIDDKRTLSLEGLSDEEISILCDLLNYFDKERTT
;
A
#
# COMPACT_ATOMS: atom_id res chain seq x y z
N MET A 1 6.30 -3.78 12.50
CA MET A 1 6.84 -2.40 12.40
C MET A 1 6.55 -1.85 11.02
N ILE A 2 6.51 -0.55 10.88
CA ILE A 2 6.19 0.12 9.60
C ILE A 2 7.06 -0.39 8.44
N ASN A 3 8.31 -0.70 8.71
CA ASN A 3 9.27 -1.18 7.72
C ASN A 3 8.81 -2.48 7.05
N ASP A 4 8.30 -3.41 7.84
CA ASP A 4 7.78 -4.69 7.35
C ASP A 4 6.51 -4.47 6.51
N ARG A 5 5.67 -3.53 6.94
CA ARG A 5 4.42 -3.22 6.24
C ARG A 5 4.68 -2.57 4.89
N ILE A 6 5.68 -1.68 4.81
CA ILE A 6 6.11 -1.07 3.55
C ILE A 6 6.53 -2.15 2.56
N LYS A 7 7.38 -3.07 2.99
CA LYS A 7 7.86 -4.16 2.13
C LYS A 7 6.71 -5.06 1.68
N MET A 8 5.85 -5.47 2.61
CA MET A 8 4.69 -6.31 2.29
C MET A 8 3.80 -5.66 1.24
N LEU A 9 3.44 -4.39 1.44
CA LEU A 9 2.57 -3.67 0.52
C LEU A 9 3.23 -3.50 -0.85
N ARG A 10 4.52 -3.14 -0.85
CA ARG A 10 5.29 -3.02 -2.10
C ARG A 10 5.22 -4.32 -2.91
N GLU A 11 5.45 -5.44 -2.26
CA GLU A 11 5.44 -6.76 -2.93
C GLU A 11 4.04 -7.12 -3.41
N GLN A 12 3.00 -6.82 -2.64
CA GLN A 12 1.62 -7.07 -3.04
C GLN A 12 1.21 -6.27 -4.29
N TYR A 13 1.76 -5.06 -4.45
CA TYR A 13 1.53 -4.26 -5.64
C TYR A 13 2.51 -4.59 -6.78
N ASN A 14 3.36 -5.59 -6.59
CA ASN A 14 4.35 -6.04 -7.59
C ASN A 14 5.34 -4.93 -7.97
N TYR A 15 5.68 -4.07 -7.02
CA TYR A 15 6.69 -3.04 -7.22
C TYR A 15 8.05 -3.53 -6.75
N SER A 16 9.09 -3.28 -7.55
CA SER A 16 10.47 -3.38 -7.07
C SER A 16 10.78 -2.20 -6.15
N GLN A 17 11.91 -2.27 -5.43
CA GLN A 17 12.36 -1.11 -4.64
C GLN A 17 12.57 0.12 -5.53
N ALA A 18 13.10 -0.09 -6.74
CA ALA A 18 13.30 1.00 -7.70
C ALA A 18 11.97 1.58 -8.18
N ASP A 19 10.95 0.72 -8.41
CA ASP A 19 9.61 1.17 -8.81
C ASP A 19 9.00 2.06 -7.72
N LEU A 20 9.09 1.63 -6.48
CA LEU A 20 8.54 2.40 -5.36
C LEU A 20 9.24 3.74 -5.23
N ALA A 21 10.57 3.74 -5.30
CA ALA A 21 11.36 4.96 -5.22
C ALA A 21 10.97 5.95 -6.33
N LYS A 22 10.77 5.45 -7.53
CA LYS A 22 10.36 6.26 -8.67
C LYS A 22 8.98 6.87 -8.45
N LYS A 23 8.02 6.09 -7.95
CA LYS A 23 6.66 6.57 -7.68
C LYS A 23 6.63 7.63 -6.59
N LEU A 24 7.54 7.56 -5.64
CA LEU A 24 7.67 8.54 -4.56
C LEU A 24 8.62 9.69 -4.90
N ASN A 25 9.29 9.62 -6.04
CA ASN A 25 10.29 10.60 -6.48
C ASN A 25 11.42 10.74 -5.45
N ILE A 26 11.96 9.62 -5.01
CA ILE A 26 13.09 9.56 -4.06
C ILE A 26 14.14 8.56 -4.58
N ALA A 27 15.28 8.53 -3.91
CA ALA A 27 16.35 7.59 -4.26
C ALA A 27 15.97 6.16 -3.82
N ARG A 28 16.37 5.17 -4.61
CA ARG A 28 16.16 3.76 -4.27
C ARG A 28 16.80 3.41 -2.92
N THR A 29 17.93 4.03 -2.59
CA THR A 29 18.62 3.79 -1.31
C THR A 29 17.77 4.17 -0.11
N SER A 30 16.85 5.12 -0.26
CA SER A 30 15.90 5.47 0.81
C SER A 30 14.94 4.32 1.09
N VAL A 31 14.38 3.71 0.04
CA VAL A 31 13.49 2.56 0.18
C VAL A 31 14.24 1.39 0.81
N LEU A 32 15.45 1.13 0.34
CA LEU A 32 16.31 0.08 0.89
C LEU A 32 16.56 0.29 2.37
N ALA A 33 16.88 1.52 2.77
CA ALA A 33 17.13 1.86 4.17
C ALA A 33 15.88 1.64 5.03
N TRP A 34 14.70 2.00 4.53
CA TRP A 34 13.46 1.75 5.25
C TRP A 34 13.22 0.26 5.46
N GLU A 35 13.38 -0.54 4.42
CA GLU A 35 13.12 -1.98 4.49
C GLU A 35 14.16 -2.72 5.35
N ASN A 36 15.39 -2.22 5.37
CA ASN A 36 16.46 -2.78 6.21
C ASN A 36 16.45 -2.23 7.64
N GLN A 37 15.51 -1.35 7.97
CA GLN A 37 15.35 -0.76 9.30
C GLN A 37 16.54 0.09 9.73
N THR A 38 17.29 0.64 8.76
CA THR A 38 18.40 1.54 9.05
C THR A 38 17.96 3.01 9.10
N SER A 39 16.78 3.31 8.59
CA SER A 39 16.15 4.62 8.77
C SER A 39 14.63 4.46 8.68
N ASP A 40 13.91 5.45 9.19
CA ASP A 40 12.45 5.50 9.12
C ASP A 40 12.02 6.58 8.12
N PRO A 41 10.91 6.37 7.41
CA PRO A 41 10.41 7.40 6.51
C PRO A 41 9.92 8.63 7.28
N ALA A 42 10.18 9.81 6.74
CA ALA A 42 9.61 11.06 7.26
C ALA A 42 8.10 11.06 7.07
N MET A 43 7.40 11.90 7.85
CA MET A 43 5.93 11.95 7.81
C MET A 43 5.40 12.20 6.38
N LYS A 44 6.04 13.04 5.61
CA LYS A 44 5.62 13.30 4.22
C LYS A 44 5.66 12.04 3.36
N HIS A 45 6.61 11.16 3.62
CA HIS A 45 6.73 9.89 2.89
C HIS A 45 5.71 8.86 3.40
N ILE A 46 5.41 8.90 4.69
CA ILE A 46 4.37 8.04 5.26
C ILE A 46 3.01 8.36 4.63
N ILE A 47 2.69 9.65 4.51
CA ILE A 47 1.45 10.10 3.88
C ILE A 47 1.41 9.67 2.40
N ALA A 48 2.51 9.87 1.69
CA ALA A 48 2.61 9.49 0.27
C ALA A 48 2.47 7.97 0.07
N LEU A 49 3.10 7.18 0.94
CA LEU A 49 2.99 5.71 0.91
C LEU A 49 1.56 5.25 1.17
N ALA A 50 0.89 5.85 2.16
CA ALA A 50 -0.49 5.51 2.47
C ALA A 50 -1.41 5.77 1.28
N LYS A 51 -1.24 6.91 0.62
CA LYS A 51 -2.02 7.25 -0.59
C LYS A 51 -1.72 6.30 -1.75
N LEU A 52 -0.44 6.00 -1.97
CA LEU A 52 -0.02 5.11 -3.06
C LEU A 52 -0.62 3.71 -2.89
N PHE A 53 -0.55 3.17 -1.68
CA PHE A 53 -1.03 1.83 -1.38
C PHE A 53 -2.52 1.78 -1.01
N ARG A 54 -3.19 2.93 -1.02
CA ARG A 54 -4.64 3.04 -0.73
C ARG A 54 -5.01 2.51 0.64
N VAL A 55 -4.13 2.71 1.62
CA VAL A 55 -4.36 2.33 3.02
C VAL A 55 -4.32 3.57 3.91
N SER A 56 -4.79 3.44 5.15
CA SER A 56 -4.68 4.52 6.13
C SER A 56 -3.25 4.63 6.65
N THR A 57 -2.88 5.80 7.14
CA THR A 57 -1.59 5.99 7.84
C THR A 57 -1.52 5.12 9.09
N ASP A 58 -2.63 4.95 9.79
CA ASP A 58 -2.70 4.12 11.00
C ASP A 58 -2.40 2.66 10.69
N TYR A 59 -2.91 2.15 9.56
CA TYR A 59 -2.60 0.79 9.12
C TYR A 59 -1.11 0.68 8.77
N LEU A 60 -0.59 1.65 8.02
CA LEU A 60 0.82 1.66 7.62
C LEU A 60 1.75 1.69 8.84
N LEU A 61 1.38 2.45 9.87
CA LEU A 61 2.15 2.58 11.11
C LEU A 61 1.92 1.43 12.11
N GLU A 62 1.07 0.48 11.74
CA GLU A 62 0.69 -0.65 12.60
C GLU A 62 -0.01 -0.23 13.90
N ILE A 63 -0.63 0.94 13.90
CA ILE A 63 -1.49 1.38 15.00
C ILE A 63 -2.82 0.66 14.92
N ASP A 64 -3.29 0.38 13.70
CA ASP A 64 -4.54 -0.31 13.42
C ASP A 64 -4.26 -1.48 12.46
N ASP A 65 -4.70 -2.68 12.83
CA ASP A 65 -4.54 -3.86 11.99
C ASP A 65 -5.64 -4.01 10.93
N LYS A 66 -6.69 -3.19 11.03
CA LYS A 66 -7.80 -3.24 10.09
C LYS A 66 -7.41 -2.58 8.78
N ARG A 67 -7.27 -3.40 7.74
CA ARG A 67 -6.95 -2.92 6.41
C ARG A 67 -8.21 -2.53 5.68
N THR A 68 -8.24 -1.30 5.19
CA THR A 68 -9.29 -0.82 4.29
C THR A 68 -8.65 -0.42 2.96
N LEU A 69 -9.46 -0.31 1.93
CA LEU A 69 -9.00 0.12 0.62
C LEU A 69 -9.68 1.43 0.24
N SER A 70 -8.89 2.49 0.07
CA SER A 70 -9.42 3.77 -0.38
C SER A 70 -9.80 3.68 -1.86
N LEU A 71 -11.01 4.10 -2.18
CA LEU A 71 -11.50 4.18 -3.55
C LEU A 71 -11.31 5.57 -4.16
N GLU A 72 -10.61 6.45 -3.46
CA GLU A 72 -10.37 7.81 -3.91
C GLU A 72 -9.72 7.83 -5.30
N GLY A 73 -10.25 8.65 -6.18
CA GLY A 73 -9.71 8.81 -7.54
C GLY A 73 -10.17 7.77 -8.55
N LEU A 74 -10.94 6.77 -8.12
CA LEU A 74 -11.47 5.75 -9.04
C LEU A 74 -12.78 6.21 -9.65
N SER A 75 -12.99 5.87 -10.93
CA SER A 75 -14.25 6.11 -11.63
C SER A 75 -15.32 5.13 -11.16
N ASP A 76 -16.59 5.44 -11.46
CA ASP A 76 -17.69 4.52 -11.15
C ASP A 76 -17.52 3.18 -11.88
N GLU A 77 -16.99 3.20 -13.09
CA GLU A 77 -16.71 1.97 -13.84
C GLU A 77 -15.65 1.12 -13.16
N GLU A 78 -14.58 1.76 -12.68
CA GLU A 78 -13.52 1.06 -11.96
C GLU A 78 -14.03 0.48 -10.64
N ILE A 79 -14.84 1.23 -9.91
CA ILE A 79 -15.46 0.75 -8.67
C ILE A 79 -16.37 -0.45 -8.96
N SER A 80 -17.11 -0.41 -10.07
CA SER A 80 -17.98 -1.52 -10.46
C SER A 80 -17.18 -2.80 -10.72
N ILE A 81 -16.00 -2.68 -11.34
CA ILE A 81 -15.10 -3.82 -11.57
C ILE A 81 -14.65 -4.41 -10.23
N LEU A 82 -14.30 -3.55 -9.27
CA LEU A 82 -13.93 -4.02 -7.93
C LEU A 82 -15.08 -4.74 -7.23
N CYS A 83 -16.31 -4.23 -7.38
CA CYS A 83 -17.48 -4.89 -6.81
C CYS A 83 -17.70 -6.27 -7.42
N ASP A 84 -17.47 -6.41 -8.71
CA ASP A 84 -17.57 -7.72 -9.38
C ASP A 84 -16.55 -8.70 -8.84
N LEU A 85 -15.31 -8.25 -8.61
CA LEU A 85 -14.27 -9.09 -8.01
C LEU A 85 -14.64 -9.50 -6.59
N LEU A 86 -15.14 -8.58 -5.78
CA LEU A 86 -15.56 -8.88 -4.42
C LEU A 86 -16.70 -9.90 -4.40
N ASN A 87 -17.67 -9.76 -5.29
CA ASN A 87 -18.76 -10.72 -5.44
C ASN A 87 -18.23 -12.10 -5.82
N TYR A 88 -17.26 -12.15 -6.71
CA TYR A 88 -16.63 -13.42 -7.10
C TYR A 88 -15.95 -14.08 -5.91
N PHE A 89 -15.18 -13.32 -5.14
CA PHE A 89 -14.50 -13.85 -3.94
C PHE A 89 -15.49 -14.36 -2.91
N ASP A 90 -16.57 -13.62 -2.67
CA ASP A 90 -17.59 -14.01 -1.69
C ASP A 90 -18.31 -15.29 -2.11
N LYS A 91 -18.59 -15.45 -3.39
CA LYS A 91 -19.16 -16.67 -3.95
C LYS A 91 -18.26 -17.88 -3.72
N GLU A 92 -16.96 -17.72 -3.97
CA GLU A 92 -16.00 -18.82 -3.79
C GLU A 92 -15.91 -19.26 -2.32
N ARG A 93 -16.09 -18.33 -1.38
CA ARG A 93 -16.03 -18.65 0.05
C ARG A 93 -17.24 -19.39 0.57
N THR A 94 -18.39 -19.23 -0.08
CA THR A 94 -19.64 -19.84 0.38
C THR A 94 -19.88 -21.22 -0.23
N THR A 95 -19.01 -21.64 -1.13
CA THR A 95 -19.04 -23.00 -1.67
C THR A 95 -18.02 -23.88 -0.96
#